data_c76a036ccbd198e2e3c5dafc1c74551e
#
_entry.id   c76a036ccbd198e2e3c5dafc1c74551e
#
_cell.length_a   1.000
_cell.length_b   1.000
_cell.length_c   1.000
_cell.angle_alpha   90.00
_cell.angle_beta   90.00
_cell.angle_gamma   90.00
#
_symmetry.space_group_name_H-M   'P 1'
#
loop_
_entity.id
_entity.type
_entity.pdbx_description
1 polymer ?
#
loop_
_entity_poly.entity_id
_entity_poly.type
_entity_poly.pdbx_seq_one_letter_code
_entity_poly.pdbx_strand_id
1 'polypeptide(L)'
;MENTVKYRKFILPIVVGLLIWALTPFKPDAVDPTAWYMFAIFVATIIACITQPMPIGAVSIIGFTIMVLVGIVDMKTAVAGFGNNSIWLIAMAFFISRGFVKTGLGRRIALHFVKLFGKKTLGLAYSIVGVDLILAPATPSNTARAGGIMFPIIKSLSESFGSKPKDGSARKMGAFLVFTEFQGNLITAAMFLTAMAGNPLAQNLASSTSNVHITWMNWFLAALVPGLVSLIVVPFIIYKIYPPTVKETPNAKSWAENELATMGKIALAEKFMIGIFVIALTLWIVGSFIHIDATLTAFIALALLLLTGVLTWQDILNETGAWNTLVWFSVLVLMADQLNKLGFIPWLSKSIATSLGGLSWPIVLVILILFYFYSHYLFASSTAHISAMYAALLGVVIAAGAPPLFSALMLGFFGNLLASTTHYSSGPAPILFSSGYVTQKRWWTMNLILGFVYFIIWIGLGSLWMKVIGIF
;
A
#
# COMPACT_ATOMS: atom_id res chain seq x y z
N MET A 1 2.27 -17.36 -18.55
CA MET A 1 2.65 -16.46 -19.64
C MET A 1 4.04 -15.92 -19.39
N GLU A 2 4.86 -16.06 -20.38
CA GLU A 2 6.30 -15.91 -20.42
C GLU A 2 6.88 -14.72 -19.68
N ASN A 3 7.69 -15.04 -18.68
CA ASN A 3 8.65 -14.11 -18.06
C ASN A 3 9.85 -13.90 -19.01
N THR A 4 9.59 -13.41 -20.23
CA THR A 4 10.65 -13.09 -21.16
C THR A 4 11.42 -11.88 -20.66
N VAL A 5 12.73 -12.04 -20.51
CA VAL A 5 13.66 -10.96 -20.14
C VAL A 5 13.59 -9.86 -21.19
N LYS A 6 13.26 -8.66 -20.78
CA LYS A 6 13.17 -7.49 -21.67
C LYS A 6 14.52 -6.74 -21.68
N TYR A 7 15.52 -7.29 -22.32
CA TYR A 7 16.92 -6.78 -22.29
C TYR A 7 17.05 -5.28 -22.53
N ARG A 8 16.27 -4.70 -23.45
CA ARG A 8 16.30 -3.25 -23.71
C ARG A 8 15.93 -2.40 -22.50
N LYS A 9 15.12 -2.92 -21.60
CA LYS A 9 14.72 -2.22 -20.38
C LYS A 9 15.81 -2.20 -19.30
N PHE A 10 16.86 -3.01 -19.42
CA PHE A 10 18.04 -2.95 -18.56
C PHE A 10 18.99 -1.80 -18.92
N ILE A 11 18.89 -1.25 -20.12
CA ILE A 11 19.81 -0.19 -20.57
C ILE A 11 19.77 1.00 -19.61
N LEU A 12 18.59 1.51 -19.30
CA LEU A 12 18.46 2.68 -18.42
C LEU A 12 18.98 2.44 -16.99
N PRO A 13 18.61 1.37 -16.27
CA PRO A 13 19.18 1.06 -14.95
C PRO A 13 20.70 0.94 -14.96
N ILE A 14 21.26 0.22 -15.95
CA ILE A 14 22.71 0.00 -16.05
C ILE A 14 23.41 1.33 -16.35
N VAL A 15 22.94 2.09 -17.32
CA VAL A 15 23.55 3.37 -17.69
C VAL A 15 23.54 4.35 -16.52
N VAL A 16 22.40 4.49 -15.84
CA VAL A 16 22.31 5.40 -14.69
C VAL A 16 23.19 4.93 -13.52
N GLY A 17 23.18 3.63 -13.20
CA GLY A 17 24.05 3.07 -12.17
C GLY A 17 25.53 3.30 -12.46
N LEU A 18 25.98 3.01 -13.69
CA LEU A 18 27.36 3.23 -14.11
C LEU A 18 27.74 4.73 -14.16
N LEU A 19 26.82 5.60 -14.55
CA LEU A 19 27.05 7.05 -14.52
C LEU A 19 27.27 7.55 -13.09
N ILE A 20 26.40 7.16 -12.15
CA ILE A 20 26.56 7.53 -10.75
C ILE A 20 27.89 6.98 -10.20
N TRP A 21 28.22 5.73 -10.53
CA TRP A 21 29.48 5.12 -10.13
C TRP A 21 30.69 5.88 -10.70
N ALA A 22 30.67 6.22 -11.98
CA ALA A 22 31.73 6.98 -12.65
C ALA A 22 31.91 8.41 -12.08
N LEU A 23 30.84 8.97 -11.51
CA LEU A 23 30.88 10.28 -10.84
C LEU A 23 31.49 10.25 -9.44
N THR A 24 32.03 9.12 -8.98
CA THR A 24 32.72 9.01 -7.68
C THR A 24 33.80 10.08 -7.44
N PRO A 25 34.63 10.48 -8.42
CA PRO A 25 35.60 11.57 -8.22
C PRO A 25 34.95 12.93 -7.91
N PHE A 26 33.68 13.12 -8.28
CA PHE A 26 32.93 14.36 -8.09
C PHE A 26 31.88 14.25 -6.96
N LYS A 27 31.91 13.14 -6.20
CA LYS A 27 31.04 12.98 -5.04
C LYS A 27 31.28 14.08 -4.00
N PRO A 28 30.28 14.45 -3.21
CA PRO A 28 30.50 15.34 -2.07
C PRO A 28 31.54 14.80 -1.08
N ASP A 29 32.43 15.67 -0.59
CA ASP A 29 33.53 15.27 0.31
C ASP A 29 33.03 14.55 1.60
N ALA A 30 31.84 14.93 2.07
CA ALA A 30 31.22 14.35 3.26
C ALA A 30 30.64 12.93 3.03
N VAL A 31 30.64 12.42 1.80
CA VAL A 31 30.11 11.08 1.45
C VAL A 31 31.27 10.13 1.20
N ASP A 32 31.29 9.01 1.93
CA ASP A 32 32.28 7.95 1.70
C ASP A 32 32.09 7.31 0.32
N PRO A 33 33.17 6.91 -0.38
CA PRO A 33 33.06 6.20 -1.68
C PRO A 33 32.17 4.96 -1.62
N THR A 34 32.20 4.20 -0.54
CA THR A 34 31.36 3.00 -0.36
C THR A 34 29.87 3.36 -0.31
N ALA A 35 29.53 4.46 0.37
CA ALA A 35 28.18 5.01 0.42
C ALA A 35 27.71 5.44 -0.97
N TRP A 36 28.60 6.03 -1.76
CA TRP A 36 28.32 6.45 -3.15
C TRP A 36 28.11 5.26 -4.07
N TYR A 37 28.89 4.19 -3.94
CA TYR A 37 28.71 2.94 -4.69
C TYR A 37 27.39 2.26 -4.31
N MET A 38 27.06 2.23 -3.00
CA MET A 38 25.78 1.72 -2.54
C MET A 38 24.60 2.50 -3.14
N PHE A 39 24.72 3.83 -3.20
CA PHE A 39 23.73 4.70 -3.82
C PHE A 39 23.56 4.39 -5.32
N ALA A 40 24.65 4.19 -6.05
CA ALA A 40 24.60 3.83 -7.46
C ALA A 40 23.85 2.51 -7.70
N ILE A 41 24.12 1.48 -6.89
CA ILE A 41 23.46 0.17 -6.98
C ILE A 41 21.98 0.29 -6.59
N PHE A 42 21.68 1.04 -5.52
CA PHE A 42 20.32 1.28 -5.08
C PHE A 42 19.47 1.95 -6.16
N VAL A 43 19.95 3.06 -6.73
CA VAL A 43 19.26 3.78 -7.79
C VAL A 43 19.07 2.91 -9.03
N ALA A 44 20.09 2.17 -9.46
CA ALA A 44 19.98 1.22 -10.56
C ALA A 44 18.92 0.16 -10.29
N THR A 45 18.87 -0.40 -9.07
CA THR A 45 17.88 -1.40 -8.67
C THR A 45 16.47 -0.80 -8.66
N ILE A 46 16.28 0.40 -8.11
CA ILE A 46 14.97 1.09 -8.12
C ILE A 46 14.50 1.37 -9.55
N ILE A 47 15.37 1.87 -10.42
CA ILE A 47 15.03 2.12 -11.83
C ILE A 47 14.66 0.80 -12.52
N ALA A 48 15.36 -0.29 -12.24
CA ALA A 48 15.02 -1.60 -12.78
C ALA A 48 13.68 -2.13 -12.22
N CYS A 49 13.34 -1.87 -10.95
CA CYS A 49 12.02 -2.16 -10.41
C CYS A 49 10.91 -1.36 -11.10
N ILE A 50 11.18 -0.11 -11.52
CA ILE A 50 10.23 0.75 -12.24
C ILE A 50 10.08 0.30 -13.70
N THR A 51 11.18 0.07 -14.40
CA THR A 51 11.19 -0.29 -15.83
C THR A 51 10.75 -1.74 -16.08
N GLN A 52 10.84 -2.58 -15.03
CA GLN A 52 10.46 -4.00 -15.06
C GLN A 52 11.04 -4.77 -16.27
N PRO A 53 12.37 -4.86 -16.39
CA PRO A 53 13.01 -5.76 -17.38
C PRO A 53 12.76 -7.24 -17.04
N MET A 54 12.55 -7.52 -15.76
CA MET A 54 12.19 -8.80 -15.14
C MET A 54 11.22 -8.56 -13.97
N PRO A 55 10.60 -9.60 -13.39
CA PRO A 55 9.84 -9.47 -12.13
C PRO A 55 10.68 -8.82 -11.03
N ILE A 56 10.03 -8.02 -10.17
CA ILE A 56 10.70 -7.21 -9.14
C ILE A 56 11.61 -8.07 -8.24
N GLY A 57 11.16 -9.27 -7.84
CA GLY A 57 11.99 -10.17 -7.04
C GLY A 57 13.30 -10.57 -7.74
N ALA A 58 13.24 -10.86 -9.05
CA ALA A 58 14.44 -11.22 -9.82
C ALA A 58 15.41 -10.03 -9.95
N VAL A 59 14.89 -8.83 -10.23
CA VAL A 59 15.68 -7.59 -10.25
C VAL A 59 16.36 -7.34 -8.90
N SER A 60 15.63 -7.53 -7.80
CA SER A 60 16.16 -7.33 -6.46
C SER A 60 17.30 -8.31 -6.14
N ILE A 61 17.17 -9.59 -6.51
CA ILE A 61 18.24 -10.58 -6.35
C ILE A 61 19.49 -10.18 -7.14
N ILE A 62 19.35 -9.64 -8.35
CA ILE A 62 20.49 -9.12 -9.12
C ILE A 62 21.17 -7.99 -8.36
N GLY A 63 20.41 -7.01 -7.87
CA GLY A 63 20.95 -5.90 -7.08
C GLY A 63 21.64 -6.38 -5.80
N PHE A 64 21.04 -7.33 -5.08
CA PHE A 64 21.61 -8.00 -3.91
C PHE A 64 22.97 -8.65 -4.25
N THR A 65 23.02 -9.41 -5.34
CA THR A 65 24.23 -10.09 -5.78
C THR A 65 25.33 -9.10 -6.10
N ILE A 66 25.01 -8.02 -6.82
CA ILE A 66 26.00 -6.99 -7.17
C ILE A 66 26.55 -6.31 -5.90
N MET A 67 25.69 -5.94 -4.94
CA MET A 67 26.08 -5.31 -3.69
C MET A 67 27.07 -6.17 -2.89
N VAL A 68 26.86 -7.49 -2.84
CA VAL A 68 27.76 -8.42 -2.15
C VAL A 68 29.04 -8.65 -2.93
N LEU A 69 28.96 -8.84 -4.25
CA LEU A 69 30.15 -9.04 -5.13
C LEU A 69 31.13 -7.87 -5.08
N VAL A 70 30.61 -6.65 -5.02
CA VAL A 70 31.43 -5.43 -4.92
C VAL A 70 32.00 -5.22 -3.51
N GLY A 71 31.60 -6.04 -2.56
CA GLY A 71 32.12 -6.02 -1.19
C GLY A 71 31.58 -4.86 -0.32
N ILE A 72 30.45 -4.26 -0.69
CA ILE A 72 29.79 -3.23 0.12
C ILE A 72 29.22 -3.85 1.40
N VAL A 73 28.70 -5.07 1.30
CA VAL A 73 28.13 -5.82 2.41
C VAL A 73 28.62 -7.26 2.35
N ASP A 74 29.03 -7.82 3.48
CA ASP A 74 29.37 -9.24 3.57
C ASP A 74 28.12 -10.12 3.48
N MET A 75 28.31 -11.38 3.04
CA MET A 75 27.20 -12.32 2.80
C MET A 75 26.37 -12.60 4.06
N LYS A 76 26.98 -12.64 5.25
CA LYS A 76 26.28 -12.89 6.52
C LYS A 76 25.32 -11.75 6.85
N THR A 77 25.78 -10.52 6.74
CA THR A 77 24.94 -9.31 6.92
C THR A 77 23.85 -9.23 5.86
N ALA A 78 24.18 -9.55 4.61
CA ALA A 78 23.23 -9.52 3.52
C ALA A 78 22.06 -10.50 3.72
N VAL A 79 22.36 -11.75 4.09
CA VAL A 79 21.33 -12.78 4.36
C VAL A 79 20.52 -12.46 5.61
N ALA A 80 21.12 -11.85 6.63
CA ALA A 80 20.42 -11.45 7.86
C ALA A 80 19.26 -10.47 7.59
N GLY A 81 19.30 -9.71 6.49
CA GLY A 81 18.20 -8.84 6.05
C GLY A 81 16.87 -9.59 5.83
N PHE A 82 16.90 -10.88 5.48
CA PHE A 82 15.71 -11.70 5.33
C PHE A 82 15.05 -12.09 6.66
N GLY A 83 15.71 -11.88 7.79
CA GLY A 83 15.19 -12.11 9.14
C GLY A 83 14.40 -10.93 9.74
N ASN A 84 14.13 -9.88 8.97
CA ASN A 84 13.43 -8.70 9.47
C ASN A 84 11.95 -8.98 9.78
N ASN A 85 11.50 -8.61 10.99
CA ASN A 85 10.15 -8.86 11.49
C ASN A 85 9.06 -8.28 10.59
N SER A 86 9.22 -7.04 10.10
CA SER A 86 8.22 -6.38 9.28
C SER A 86 8.00 -7.09 7.94
N ILE A 87 9.03 -7.72 7.41
CA ILE A 87 8.96 -8.48 6.16
C ILE A 87 8.16 -9.75 6.37
N TRP A 88 8.40 -10.45 7.47
CA TRP A 88 7.64 -11.64 7.84
C TRP A 88 6.18 -11.31 8.19
N LEU A 89 5.92 -10.17 8.86
CA LEU A 89 4.56 -9.68 9.07
C LEU A 89 3.76 -9.62 7.75
N ILE A 90 4.36 -9.06 6.71
CA ILE A 90 3.72 -8.94 5.40
C ILE A 90 3.50 -10.31 4.77
N ALA A 91 4.51 -11.17 4.77
CA ALA A 91 4.38 -12.51 4.19
C ALA A 91 3.26 -13.32 4.87
N MET A 92 3.21 -13.30 6.21
CA MET A 92 2.15 -13.97 6.98
C MET A 92 0.77 -13.38 6.67
N ALA A 93 0.67 -12.06 6.54
CA ALA A 93 -0.59 -11.41 6.23
C ALA A 93 -1.08 -11.76 4.80
N PHE A 94 -0.19 -11.95 3.80
CA PHE A 94 -0.57 -12.50 2.49
C PHE A 94 -1.19 -13.91 2.62
N PHE A 95 -0.61 -14.77 3.44
CA PHE A 95 -1.17 -16.10 3.69
C PHE A 95 -2.54 -16.02 4.37
N ILE A 96 -2.73 -15.14 5.35
CA ILE A 96 -4.04 -14.90 5.99
C ILE A 96 -5.06 -14.42 4.94
N SER A 97 -4.67 -13.51 4.06
CA SER A 97 -5.52 -13.03 2.96
C SER A 97 -5.97 -14.16 2.04
N ARG A 98 -5.10 -15.14 1.79
CA ARG A 98 -5.46 -16.35 1.02
C ARG A 98 -6.64 -17.09 1.65
N GLY A 99 -6.74 -17.12 2.98
CA GLY A 99 -7.86 -17.70 3.71
C GLY A 99 -9.20 -17.03 3.38
N PHE A 100 -9.25 -15.69 3.31
CA PHE A 100 -10.46 -14.97 2.88
C PHE A 100 -10.89 -15.29 1.45
N VAL A 101 -9.92 -15.37 0.54
CA VAL A 101 -10.19 -15.70 -0.87
C VAL A 101 -10.67 -17.16 -1.00
N LYS A 102 -9.97 -18.11 -0.36
CA LYS A 102 -10.27 -19.54 -0.45
C LYS A 102 -11.63 -19.89 0.15
N THR A 103 -11.99 -19.31 1.29
CA THR A 103 -13.27 -19.56 1.95
C THR A 103 -14.44 -18.84 1.28
N GLY A 104 -14.20 -17.80 0.47
CA GLY A 104 -15.25 -16.96 -0.08
C GLY A 104 -15.87 -15.99 0.94
N LEU A 105 -15.33 -15.93 2.16
CA LEU A 105 -15.88 -15.09 3.24
C LEU A 105 -15.95 -13.61 2.84
N GLY A 106 -14.94 -13.08 2.15
CA GLY A 106 -14.95 -11.69 1.66
C GLY A 106 -16.14 -11.41 0.74
N ARG A 107 -16.46 -12.32 -0.18
CA ARG A 107 -17.64 -12.21 -1.04
C ARG A 107 -18.93 -12.23 -0.23
N ARG A 108 -19.07 -13.13 0.75
CA ARG A 108 -20.25 -13.22 1.61
C ARG A 108 -20.47 -11.92 2.41
N ILE A 109 -19.43 -11.37 3.00
CA ILE A 109 -19.50 -10.09 3.71
C ILE A 109 -20.00 -8.99 2.77
N ALA A 110 -19.43 -8.90 1.57
CA ALA A 110 -19.81 -7.88 0.60
C ALA A 110 -21.28 -8.00 0.19
N LEU A 111 -21.78 -9.21 -0.05
CA LEU A 111 -23.19 -9.45 -0.38
C LEU A 111 -24.13 -9.05 0.76
N HIS A 112 -23.76 -9.27 2.01
CA HIS A 112 -24.55 -8.78 3.16
C HIS A 112 -24.59 -7.26 3.22
N PHE A 113 -23.48 -6.56 2.93
CA PHE A 113 -23.46 -5.10 2.85
C PHE A 113 -24.33 -4.57 1.72
N VAL A 114 -24.26 -5.18 0.52
CA VAL A 114 -25.14 -4.84 -0.61
C VAL A 114 -26.60 -5.05 -0.24
N LYS A 115 -26.94 -6.15 0.44
CA LYS A 115 -28.30 -6.43 0.92
C LYS A 115 -28.81 -5.34 1.89
N LEU A 116 -27.95 -4.83 2.77
CA LEU A 116 -28.33 -3.85 3.80
C LEU A 116 -28.45 -2.43 3.24
N PHE A 117 -27.49 -2.00 2.43
CA PHE A 117 -27.34 -0.61 2.02
C PHE A 117 -27.63 -0.38 0.52
N GLY A 118 -27.90 -1.43 -0.25
CA GLY A 118 -27.96 -1.40 -1.71
C GLY A 118 -29.19 -0.76 -2.35
N LYS A 119 -30.09 -0.11 -1.61
CA LYS A 119 -31.32 0.51 -2.17
C LYS A 119 -31.02 1.69 -3.11
N LYS A 120 -29.89 2.35 -2.97
CA LYS A 120 -29.43 3.49 -3.79
C LYS A 120 -27.99 3.27 -4.22
N THR A 121 -27.61 3.79 -5.39
CA THR A 121 -26.24 3.65 -5.90
C THR A 121 -25.19 4.27 -4.97
N LEU A 122 -25.53 5.36 -4.29
CA LEU A 122 -24.65 5.92 -3.24
C LEU A 122 -24.52 4.97 -2.04
N GLY A 123 -25.60 4.30 -1.64
CA GLY A 123 -25.58 3.27 -0.60
C GLY A 123 -24.69 2.06 -0.99
N LEU A 124 -24.72 1.67 -2.27
CA LEU A 124 -23.82 0.64 -2.81
C LEU A 124 -22.36 1.07 -2.72
N ALA A 125 -22.06 2.34 -3.01
CA ALA A 125 -20.70 2.87 -2.86
C ALA A 125 -20.21 2.76 -1.40
N TYR A 126 -21.04 3.15 -0.42
CA TYR A 126 -20.72 2.99 1.00
C TYR A 126 -20.64 1.51 1.43
N SER A 127 -21.44 0.63 0.82
CA SER A 127 -21.31 -0.82 1.03
C SER A 127 -19.92 -1.31 0.63
N ILE A 128 -19.46 -0.91 -0.56
CA ILE A 128 -18.18 -1.30 -1.12
C ILE A 128 -17.02 -0.85 -0.23
N VAL A 129 -16.96 0.44 0.10
CA VAL A 129 -15.87 0.95 0.95
C VAL A 129 -15.94 0.44 2.39
N GLY A 130 -17.14 0.15 2.90
CA GLY A 130 -17.34 -0.48 4.21
C GLY A 130 -16.82 -1.90 4.27
N VAL A 131 -17.00 -2.68 3.21
CA VAL A 131 -16.43 -4.03 3.10
C VAL A 131 -14.91 -3.98 3.02
N ASP A 132 -14.37 -3.09 2.19
CA ASP A 132 -12.90 -2.93 2.09
C ASP A 132 -12.30 -2.52 3.43
N LEU A 133 -12.99 -1.65 4.20
CA LEU A 133 -12.58 -1.26 5.55
C LEU A 133 -12.50 -2.45 6.51
N ILE A 134 -13.46 -3.37 6.47
CA ILE A 134 -13.46 -4.57 7.33
C ILE A 134 -12.36 -5.54 6.93
N LEU A 135 -12.11 -5.70 5.63
CA LEU A 135 -11.12 -6.65 5.12
C LEU A 135 -9.68 -6.12 5.20
N ALA A 136 -9.51 -4.79 5.22
CA ALA A 136 -8.20 -4.15 5.13
C ALA A 136 -7.20 -4.61 6.21
N PRO A 137 -7.54 -4.71 7.50
CA PRO A 137 -6.58 -5.08 8.54
C PRO A 137 -5.91 -6.44 8.33
N ALA A 138 -6.63 -7.40 7.72
CA ALA A 138 -6.16 -8.76 7.54
C ALA A 138 -5.74 -9.10 6.10
N THR A 139 -5.78 -8.12 5.19
CA THR A 139 -5.47 -8.35 3.77
C THR A 139 -4.45 -7.34 3.28
N PRO A 140 -3.14 -7.64 3.36
CA PRO A 140 -2.06 -6.69 3.06
C PRO A 140 -1.88 -6.41 1.56
N SER A 141 -2.67 -7.04 0.74
CA SER A 141 -2.71 -6.79 -0.69
C SER A 141 -3.96 -6.01 -1.06
N ASN A 142 -3.82 -4.71 -1.18
CA ASN A 142 -4.86 -3.84 -1.73
C ASN A 142 -5.30 -4.29 -3.14
N THR A 143 -4.37 -4.86 -3.92
CA THR A 143 -4.66 -5.48 -5.22
C THR A 143 -5.61 -6.68 -5.09
N ALA A 144 -5.37 -7.57 -4.12
CA ALA A 144 -6.23 -8.73 -3.89
C ALA A 144 -7.62 -8.31 -3.39
N ARG A 145 -7.71 -7.30 -2.50
CA ARG A 145 -9.00 -6.77 -2.04
C ARG A 145 -9.80 -6.17 -3.19
N ALA A 146 -9.23 -5.15 -3.84
CA ALA A 146 -9.94 -4.44 -4.90
C ALA A 146 -10.18 -5.32 -6.14
N GLY A 147 -9.14 -6.01 -6.64
CA GLY A 147 -9.22 -6.79 -7.87
C GLY A 147 -9.81 -8.18 -7.70
N GLY A 148 -9.48 -8.87 -6.60
CA GLY A 148 -9.87 -10.26 -6.38
C GLY A 148 -11.21 -10.43 -5.68
N ILE A 149 -11.61 -9.50 -4.82
CA ILE A 149 -12.85 -9.61 -4.04
C ILE A 149 -13.88 -8.60 -4.53
N MET A 150 -13.55 -7.30 -4.53
CA MET A 150 -14.54 -6.26 -4.75
C MET A 150 -14.92 -6.08 -6.22
N PHE A 151 -13.95 -6.07 -7.13
CA PHE A 151 -14.22 -5.82 -8.55
C PHE A 151 -15.16 -6.86 -9.20
N PRO A 152 -15.05 -8.18 -8.99
CA PRO A 152 -16.00 -9.15 -9.52
C PRO A 152 -17.45 -8.88 -9.08
N ILE A 153 -17.63 -8.46 -7.82
CA ILE A 153 -18.95 -8.13 -7.25
C ILE A 153 -19.49 -6.85 -7.90
N ILE A 154 -18.67 -5.81 -7.98
CA ILE A 154 -19.01 -4.53 -8.61
C ILE A 154 -19.41 -4.76 -10.06
N LYS A 155 -18.65 -5.57 -10.81
CA LYS A 155 -18.91 -5.89 -12.21
C LYS A 155 -20.23 -6.61 -12.37
N SER A 156 -20.45 -7.73 -11.65
CA SER A 156 -21.66 -8.52 -11.73
C SER A 156 -22.91 -7.70 -11.34
N LEU A 157 -22.81 -6.94 -10.25
CA LEU A 157 -23.87 -6.03 -9.84
C LEU A 157 -24.17 -4.96 -10.89
N SER A 158 -23.14 -4.31 -11.44
CA SER A 158 -23.30 -3.27 -12.47
C SER A 158 -23.95 -3.83 -13.73
N GLU A 159 -23.53 -5.01 -14.17
CA GLU A 159 -24.10 -5.70 -15.34
C GLU A 159 -25.57 -6.08 -15.13
N SER A 160 -25.98 -6.47 -13.91
CA SER A 160 -27.38 -6.77 -13.57
C SER A 160 -28.31 -5.55 -13.69
N PHE A 161 -27.75 -4.35 -13.55
CA PHE A 161 -28.44 -3.06 -13.80
C PHE A 161 -28.20 -2.50 -15.22
N GLY A 162 -27.65 -3.30 -16.14
CA GLY A 162 -27.38 -2.91 -17.51
C GLY A 162 -26.28 -1.84 -17.63
N SER A 163 -25.36 -1.78 -16.68
CA SER A 163 -24.17 -0.92 -16.73
C SER A 163 -22.96 -1.75 -17.17
N LYS A 164 -22.50 -1.56 -18.40
CA LYS A 164 -21.41 -2.31 -19.01
C LYS A 164 -20.30 -1.37 -19.48
N PRO A 165 -19.04 -1.81 -19.49
CA PRO A 165 -17.96 -1.03 -20.09
C PRO A 165 -18.08 -0.99 -21.62
N LYS A 166 -17.67 0.11 -22.23
CA LYS A 166 -17.50 0.29 -23.69
C LYS A 166 -18.77 0.30 -24.55
N ASP A 167 -19.98 0.18 -24.00
CA ASP A 167 -21.26 0.23 -24.73
C ASP A 167 -22.05 1.54 -24.48
N GLY A 168 -21.41 2.52 -23.84
CA GLY A 168 -22.05 3.80 -23.48
C GLY A 168 -22.83 3.75 -22.16
N SER A 169 -23.09 2.58 -21.58
CA SER A 169 -23.88 2.43 -20.35
C SER A 169 -23.03 2.45 -19.06
N ALA A 170 -21.70 2.55 -19.16
CA ALA A 170 -20.79 2.55 -18.01
C ALA A 170 -21.18 3.55 -16.92
N ARG A 171 -21.74 4.71 -17.32
CA ARG A 171 -22.20 5.76 -16.41
C ARG A 171 -23.48 5.45 -15.67
N LYS A 172 -24.19 4.38 -16.01
CA LYS A 172 -25.38 4.01 -15.23
C LYS A 172 -25.02 3.85 -13.77
N MET A 173 -23.99 3.04 -13.45
CA MET A 173 -23.45 2.93 -12.10
C MET A 173 -22.01 2.38 -12.03
N GLY A 174 -21.59 1.56 -12.98
CA GLY A 174 -20.31 0.85 -12.91
C GLY A 174 -19.11 1.79 -12.84
N ALA A 175 -19.08 2.88 -13.61
CA ALA A 175 -18.02 3.85 -13.58
C ALA A 175 -17.87 4.53 -12.21
N PHE A 176 -19.00 4.86 -11.58
CA PHE A 176 -19.03 5.43 -10.23
C PHE A 176 -18.52 4.43 -9.17
N LEU A 177 -19.02 3.19 -9.21
CA LEU A 177 -18.64 2.16 -8.21
C LEU A 177 -17.19 1.73 -8.35
N VAL A 178 -16.70 1.52 -9.58
CA VAL A 178 -15.29 1.14 -9.84
C VAL A 178 -14.33 2.22 -9.35
N PHE A 179 -14.64 3.49 -9.62
CA PHE A 179 -13.79 4.58 -9.18
C PHE A 179 -13.87 4.82 -7.67
N THR A 180 -15.06 4.63 -7.07
CA THR A 180 -15.23 4.70 -5.60
C THR A 180 -14.45 3.59 -4.91
N GLU A 181 -14.48 2.36 -5.44
CA GLU A 181 -13.66 1.26 -4.91
C GLU A 181 -12.17 1.59 -4.97
N PHE A 182 -11.69 2.11 -6.08
CA PHE A 182 -10.29 2.51 -6.20
C PHE A 182 -9.88 3.48 -5.10
N GLN A 183 -10.66 4.53 -4.87
CA GLN A 183 -10.35 5.54 -3.85
C GLN A 183 -10.54 4.98 -2.43
N GLY A 184 -11.61 4.23 -2.19
CA GLY A 184 -11.89 3.58 -0.90
C GLY A 184 -10.75 2.65 -0.49
N ASN A 185 -10.26 1.85 -1.44
CA ASN A 185 -9.15 0.92 -1.23
C ASN A 185 -7.83 1.64 -0.87
N LEU A 186 -7.54 2.81 -1.44
CA LEU A 186 -6.37 3.61 -1.06
C LEU A 186 -6.50 4.17 0.36
N ILE A 187 -7.69 4.64 0.73
CA ILE A 187 -7.95 5.17 2.07
C ILE A 187 -7.82 4.06 3.10
N THR A 188 -8.46 2.92 2.90
CA THR A 188 -8.39 1.79 3.83
C THR A 188 -6.98 1.22 3.93
N ALA A 189 -6.23 1.23 2.82
CA ALA A 189 -4.81 0.87 2.82
C ALA A 189 -3.98 1.81 3.70
N ALA A 190 -4.29 3.10 3.72
CA ALA A 190 -3.63 4.06 4.61
C ALA A 190 -4.04 3.90 6.09
N MET A 191 -5.23 3.36 6.38
CA MET A 191 -5.76 3.28 7.75
C MET A 191 -5.12 2.20 8.63
N PHE A 192 -4.60 1.13 8.06
CA PHE A 192 -4.06 0.01 8.83
C PHE A 192 -2.66 -0.35 8.40
N LEU A 193 -1.77 -0.55 9.37
CA LEU A 193 -0.39 -0.94 9.13
C LEU A 193 -0.29 -2.21 8.25
N THR A 194 -1.18 -3.15 8.46
CA THR A 194 -1.22 -4.45 7.77
C THR A 194 -2.00 -4.45 6.45
N ALA A 195 -2.55 -3.31 6.01
CA ALA A 195 -3.44 -3.27 4.84
C ALA A 195 -2.74 -3.17 3.47
N MET A 196 -1.46 -2.80 3.47
CA MET A 196 -0.64 -2.72 2.26
C MET A 196 0.83 -2.97 2.61
N ALA A 197 1.56 -3.67 1.74
CA ALA A 197 2.97 -4.01 1.94
C ALA A 197 3.90 -2.80 2.16
N GLY A 198 3.55 -1.64 1.60
CA GLY A 198 4.31 -0.40 1.78
C GLY A 198 4.26 0.18 3.20
N ASN A 199 3.25 -0.14 4.01
CA ASN A 199 3.13 0.41 5.36
C ASN A 199 4.19 -0.16 6.34
N PRO A 200 4.35 -1.48 6.46
CA PRO A 200 5.45 -2.04 7.25
C PRO A 200 6.83 -1.71 6.65
N LEU A 201 6.94 -1.45 5.35
CA LEU A 201 8.17 -0.90 4.77
C LEU A 201 8.46 0.50 5.31
N ALA A 202 7.48 1.40 5.31
CA ALA A 202 7.62 2.74 5.88
C ALA A 202 7.94 2.66 7.39
N GLN A 203 7.26 1.78 8.14
CA GLN A 203 7.54 1.50 9.55
C GLN A 203 8.99 1.07 9.77
N ASN A 204 9.49 0.14 8.97
CA ASN A 204 10.87 -0.34 9.08
C ASN A 204 11.87 0.75 8.73
N LEU A 205 11.65 1.50 7.64
CA LEU A 205 12.51 2.62 7.25
C LEU A 205 12.50 3.72 8.32
N ALA A 206 11.38 4.03 8.95
CA ALA A 206 11.31 4.98 10.07
C ALA A 206 12.16 4.52 11.26
N SER A 207 12.09 3.25 11.60
CA SER A 207 12.88 2.67 12.68
C SER A 207 14.38 2.66 12.37
N SER A 208 14.77 2.14 11.21
CA SER A 208 16.18 1.93 10.86
C SER A 208 16.92 3.21 10.51
N THR A 209 16.25 4.21 9.93
CA THR A 209 16.91 5.45 9.48
C THR A 209 16.77 6.63 10.46
N SER A 210 15.72 6.64 11.24
CA SER A 210 15.39 7.79 12.12
C SER A 210 15.06 7.39 13.55
N ASN A 211 15.23 6.11 13.90
CA ASN A 211 14.94 5.54 15.23
C ASN A 211 13.48 5.84 15.70
N VAL A 212 12.54 5.87 14.79
CA VAL A 212 11.13 6.12 15.08
C VAL A 212 10.37 4.80 15.11
N HIS A 213 9.86 4.44 16.28
CA HIS A 213 9.12 3.20 16.47
C HIS A 213 7.63 3.42 16.31
N ILE A 214 7.06 2.86 15.23
CA ILE A 214 5.62 2.91 14.94
C ILE A 214 5.02 1.56 15.33
N THR A 215 3.99 1.56 16.19
CA THR A 215 3.22 0.37 16.51
C THR A 215 1.98 0.26 15.61
N TRP A 216 1.38 -0.93 15.54
CA TRP A 216 0.11 -1.12 14.80
C TRP A 216 -0.98 -0.18 15.33
N MET A 217 -1.04 -0.02 16.66
CA MET A 217 -2.01 0.83 17.32
C MET A 217 -1.76 2.32 17.05
N ASN A 218 -0.51 2.79 17.09
CA ASN A 218 -0.18 4.18 16.76
C ASN A 218 -0.58 4.52 15.33
N TRP A 219 -0.31 3.60 14.38
CA TRP A 219 -0.73 3.76 13.00
C TRP A 219 -2.25 3.85 12.88
N PHE A 220 -2.96 2.89 13.46
CA PHE A 220 -4.42 2.83 13.40
C PHE A 220 -5.09 4.06 14.03
N LEU A 221 -4.70 4.41 15.27
CA LEU A 221 -5.29 5.56 15.96
C LEU A 221 -5.03 6.88 15.23
N ALA A 222 -3.82 7.07 14.69
CA ALA A 222 -3.48 8.28 13.95
C ALA A 222 -4.30 8.40 12.64
N ALA A 223 -4.55 7.28 11.96
CA ALA A 223 -5.32 7.25 10.72
C ALA A 223 -6.85 7.22 10.91
N LEU A 224 -7.33 6.92 12.13
CA LEU A 224 -8.74 6.62 12.38
C LEU A 224 -9.68 7.76 11.92
N VAL A 225 -9.48 8.96 12.42
CA VAL A 225 -10.36 10.09 12.11
C VAL A 225 -10.21 10.55 10.67
N PRO A 226 -9.01 10.86 10.14
CA PRO A 226 -8.87 11.28 8.75
C PRO A 226 -9.31 10.19 7.77
N GLY A 227 -9.11 8.91 8.09
CA GLY A 227 -9.56 7.79 7.30
C GLY A 227 -11.08 7.68 7.24
N LEU A 228 -11.76 7.65 8.39
CA LEU A 228 -13.22 7.58 8.44
C LEU A 228 -13.88 8.77 7.75
N VAL A 229 -13.37 9.99 7.97
CA VAL A 229 -13.87 11.18 7.28
C VAL A 229 -13.66 11.06 5.78
N SER A 230 -12.51 10.57 5.33
CA SER A 230 -12.27 10.31 3.90
C SER A 230 -13.24 9.30 3.32
N LEU A 231 -13.52 8.18 4.01
CA LEU A 231 -14.47 7.15 3.54
C LEU A 231 -15.90 7.64 3.46
N ILE A 232 -16.27 8.68 4.23
CA ILE A 232 -17.59 9.34 4.12
C ILE A 232 -17.59 10.38 3.02
N VAL A 233 -16.59 11.23 2.97
CA VAL A 233 -16.54 12.42 2.10
C VAL A 233 -16.23 12.05 0.66
N VAL A 234 -15.27 11.15 0.43
CA VAL A 234 -14.77 10.84 -0.92
C VAL A 234 -15.83 10.18 -1.81
N PRO A 235 -16.58 9.14 -1.40
CA PRO A 235 -17.68 8.60 -2.21
C PRO A 235 -18.76 9.64 -2.52
N PHE A 236 -19.05 10.55 -1.57
CA PHE A 236 -20.02 11.62 -1.76
C PHE A 236 -19.50 12.66 -2.78
N ILE A 237 -18.24 13.07 -2.70
CA ILE A 237 -17.63 13.96 -3.69
C ILE A 237 -17.66 13.33 -5.08
N ILE A 238 -17.27 12.05 -5.21
CA ILE A 238 -17.34 11.34 -6.49
C ILE A 238 -18.78 11.32 -7.02
N TYR A 239 -19.77 11.06 -6.14
CA TYR A 239 -21.18 11.09 -6.50
C TYR A 239 -21.63 12.46 -7.02
N LYS A 240 -21.06 13.56 -6.53
CA LYS A 240 -21.36 14.93 -6.97
C LYS A 240 -20.66 15.31 -8.28
N ILE A 241 -19.38 15.00 -8.42
CA ILE A 241 -18.58 15.40 -9.59
C ILE A 241 -18.70 14.42 -10.77
N TYR A 242 -19.04 13.16 -10.49
CA TYR A 242 -19.21 12.11 -11.50
C TYR A 242 -20.43 11.22 -11.17
N PRO A 243 -21.66 11.80 -11.18
CA PRO A 243 -22.85 11.12 -10.71
C PRO A 243 -23.20 9.92 -11.59
N PRO A 244 -23.65 8.79 -10.98
CA PRO A 244 -24.30 7.72 -11.74
C PRO A 244 -25.63 8.19 -12.30
N THR A 245 -26.02 7.70 -13.48
CA THR A 245 -27.33 8.04 -14.06
C THR A 245 -28.46 7.21 -13.44
N VAL A 246 -28.17 5.99 -12.96
CA VAL A 246 -29.07 5.18 -12.14
C VAL A 246 -28.79 5.50 -10.67
N LYS A 247 -29.76 6.11 -10.01
CA LYS A 247 -29.64 6.53 -8.60
C LYS A 247 -30.32 5.56 -7.63
N GLU A 248 -31.41 4.94 -8.08
CA GLU A 248 -32.19 3.96 -7.30
C GLU A 248 -31.88 2.55 -7.77
N THR A 249 -31.64 1.64 -6.82
CA THR A 249 -31.26 0.25 -7.09
C THR A 249 -32.11 -0.72 -6.27
N PRO A 250 -33.45 -0.71 -6.45
CA PRO A 250 -34.38 -1.48 -5.62
C PRO A 250 -34.11 -2.99 -5.67
N ASN A 251 -33.63 -3.50 -6.81
CA ASN A 251 -33.36 -4.93 -7.02
C ASN A 251 -31.99 -5.39 -6.50
N ALA A 252 -31.14 -4.49 -5.97
CA ALA A 252 -29.82 -4.87 -5.46
C ALA A 252 -29.92 -5.80 -4.24
N LYS A 253 -30.96 -5.62 -3.42
CA LYS A 253 -31.22 -6.51 -2.28
C LYS A 253 -31.53 -7.93 -2.73
N SER A 254 -32.49 -8.10 -3.65
CA SER A 254 -32.88 -9.41 -4.18
C SER A 254 -31.75 -10.07 -4.96
N TRP A 255 -30.97 -9.29 -5.73
CA TRP A 255 -29.76 -9.77 -6.37
C TRP A 255 -28.77 -10.35 -5.34
N ALA A 256 -28.48 -9.62 -4.26
CA ALA A 256 -27.56 -10.08 -3.21
C ALA A 256 -28.11 -11.31 -2.48
N GLU A 257 -29.42 -11.39 -2.24
CA GLU A 257 -30.07 -12.55 -1.64
C GLU A 257 -29.95 -13.80 -2.53
N ASN A 258 -30.13 -13.66 -3.84
CA ASN A 258 -29.94 -14.75 -4.80
C ASN A 258 -28.47 -15.23 -4.83
N GLU A 259 -27.53 -14.29 -4.86
CA GLU A 259 -26.09 -14.62 -4.80
C GLU A 259 -25.71 -15.32 -3.48
N LEU A 260 -26.27 -14.88 -2.34
CA LEU A 260 -26.08 -15.54 -1.05
C LEU A 260 -26.70 -16.94 -1.03
N ALA A 261 -27.86 -17.13 -1.67
CA ALA A 261 -28.50 -18.43 -1.79
C ALA A 261 -27.63 -19.41 -2.59
N THR A 262 -26.97 -18.96 -3.66
CA THR A 262 -26.02 -19.80 -4.42
C THR A 262 -24.80 -20.21 -3.60
N MET A 263 -24.37 -19.36 -2.66
CA MET A 263 -23.27 -19.69 -1.74
C MET A 263 -23.68 -20.72 -0.67
N GLY A 264 -24.96 -20.92 -0.45
CA GLY A 264 -25.48 -21.80 0.59
C GLY A 264 -25.24 -21.31 2.02
N LYS A 265 -25.39 -22.21 2.99
CA LYS A 265 -25.15 -21.91 4.42
C LYS A 265 -23.68 -21.63 4.64
N ILE A 266 -23.38 -20.84 5.68
CA ILE A 266 -22.01 -20.53 6.10
C ILE A 266 -21.24 -21.82 6.43
N ALA A 267 -20.16 -22.07 5.70
CA ALA A 267 -19.34 -23.25 5.86
C ALA A 267 -18.49 -23.21 7.13
N LEU A 268 -18.06 -24.38 7.61
CA LEU A 268 -17.20 -24.46 8.82
C LEU A 268 -15.88 -23.69 8.63
N ALA A 269 -15.29 -23.73 7.43
CA ALA A 269 -14.09 -22.99 7.09
C ALA A 269 -14.30 -21.45 7.17
N GLU A 270 -15.47 -20.96 6.77
CA GLU A 270 -15.81 -19.54 6.92
C GLU A 270 -15.93 -19.15 8.42
N LYS A 271 -16.52 -20.00 9.25
CA LYS A 271 -16.64 -19.77 10.71
C LYS A 271 -15.27 -19.72 11.37
N PHE A 272 -14.38 -20.67 11.04
CA PHE A 272 -12.99 -20.63 11.52
C PHE A 272 -12.27 -19.38 11.06
N MET A 273 -12.43 -18.98 9.78
CA MET A 273 -11.82 -17.76 9.25
C MET A 273 -12.29 -16.51 10.03
N ILE A 274 -13.60 -16.39 10.35
CA ILE A 274 -14.14 -15.31 11.18
C ILE A 274 -13.49 -15.31 12.57
N GLY A 275 -13.48 -16.46 13.25
CA GLY A 275 -12.90 -16.60 14.59
C GLY A 275 -11.41 -16.22 14.62
N ILE A 276 -10.62 -16.72 13.67
CA ILE A 276 -9.20 -16.43 13.55
C ILE A 276 -8.96 -14.95 13.25
N PHE A 277 -9.79 -14.36 12.39
CA PHE A 277 -9.71 -12.93 12.10
C PHE A 277 -10.00 -12.06 13.34
N VAL A 278 -11.03 -12.41 14.11
CA VAL A 278 -11.35 -11.72 15.39
C VAL A 278 -10.19 -11.85 16.37
N ILE A 279 -9.59 -13.05 16.51
CA ILE A 279 -8.41 -13.27 17.35
C ILE A 279 -7.25 -12.39 16.89
N ALA A 280 -6.93 -12.37 15.60
CA ALA A 280 -5.84 -11.56 15.06
C ALA A 280 -6.06 -10.06 15.31
N LEU A 281 -7.26 -9.55 15.03
CA LEU A 281 -7.61 -8.15 15.32
C LEU A 281 -7.48 -7.82 16.82
N THR A 282 -7.99 -8.68 17.67
CA THR A 282 -7.90 -8.49 19.12
C THR A 282 -6.43 -8.42 19.55
N LEU A 283 -5.61 -9.36 19.09
CA LEU A 283 -4.18 -9.38 19.42
C LEU A 283 -3.42 -8.18 18.84
N TRP A 284 -3.75 -7.66 17.66
CA TRP A 284 -3.15 -6.43 17.15
C TRP A 284 -3.54 -5.19 17.96
N ILE A 285 -4.78 -5.15 18.48
CA ILE A 285 -5.27 -4.05 19.32
C ILE A 285 -4.64 -4.11 20.71
N VAL A 286 -4.68 -5.27 21.37
CA VAL A 286 -4.21 -5.40 22.76
C VAL A 286 -2.73 -5.79 22.88
N GLY A 287 -2.10 -6.21 21.78
CA GLY A 287 -0.74 -6.77 21.77
C GLY A 287 0.31 -5.84 22.37
N SER A 288 0.18 -4.52 22.16
CA SER A 288 1.05 -3.51 22.76
C SER A 288 0.99 -3.50 24.29
N PHE A 289 -0.13 -3.89 24.91
CA PHE A 289 -0.31 -3.95 26.36
C PHE A 289 0.17 -5.26 26.97
N ILE A 290 0.16 -6.35 26.18
CA ILE A 290 0.55 -7.70 26.63
C ILE A 290 1.90 -8.16 26.03
N HIS A 291 2.63 -7.23 25.42
CA HIS A 291 3.95 -7.47 24.80
C HIS A 291 3.94 -8.55 23.69
N ILE A 292 2.82 -8.69 22.96
CA ILE A 292 2.73 -9.52 21.77
C ILE A 292 3.00 -8.63 20.55
N ASP A 293 4.06 -8.96 19.82
CA ASP A 293 4.45 -8.28 18.58
C ASP A 293 3.45 -8.55 17.46
N ALA A 294 3.26 -7.56 16.56
CA ALA A 294 2.33 -7.68 15.44
C ALA A 294 2.67 -8.85 14.49
N THR A 295 3.94 -9.16 14.33
CA THR A 295 4.42 -10.28 13.51
C THR A 295 4.09 -11.62 14.17
N LEU A 296 4.27 -11.73 15.49
CA LEU A 296 3.88 -12.92 16.24
C LEU A 296 2.36 -13.15 16.12
N THR A 297 1.55 -12.11 16.22
CA THR A 297 0.10 -12.18 15.99
C THR A 297 -0.23 -12.78 14.61
N ALA A 298 0.47 -12.35 13.56
CA ALA A 298 0.27 -12.88 12.21
C ALA A 298 0.68 -14.36 12.10
N PHE A 299 1.77 -14.78 12.77
CA PHE A 299 2.16 -16.19 12.86
C PHE A 299 1.12 -17.03 13.61
N ILE A 300 0.56 -16.52 14.73
CA ILE A 300 -0.53 -17.20 15.46
C ILE A 300 -1.73 -17.40 14.53
N ALA A 301 -2.15 -16.36 13.81
CA ALA A 301 -3.28 -16.48 12.89
C ALA A 301 -3.01 -17.53 11.79
N LEU A 302 -1.81 -17.53 11.18
CA LEU A 302 -1.44 -18.51 10.18
C LEU A 302 -1.41 -19.93 10.76
N ALA A 303 -0.84 -20.13 11.94
CA ALA A 303 -0.83 -21.44 12.61
C ALA A 303 -2.24 -21.97 12.84
N LEU A 304 -3.17 -21.11 13.29
CA LEU A 304 -4.58 -21.47 13.47
C LEU A 304 -5.26 -21.80 12.12
N LEU A 305 -4.95 -21.08 11.04
CA LEU A 305 -5.49 -21.39 9.69
C LEU A 305 -5.02 -22.76 9.19
N LEU A 306 -3.77 -23.14 9.47
CA LEU A 306 -3.23 -24.46 9.14
C LEU A 306 -3.82 -25.56 10.03
N LEU A 307 -3.90 -25.34 11.35
CA LEU A 307 -4.45 -26.31 12.30
C LEU A 307 -5.94 -26.60 12.05
N THR A 308 -6.71 -25.60 11.65
CA THR A 308 -8.13 -25.75 11.33
C THR A 308 -8.39 -26.27 9.91
N GLY A 309 -7.34 -26.45 9.10
CA GLY A 309 -7.46 -26.90 7.72
C GLY A 309 -8.09 -25.87 6.77
N VAL A 310 -8.29 -24.61 7.20
CA VAL A 310 -8.72 -23.53 6.30
C VAL A 310 -7.70 -23.32 5.20
N LEU A 311 -6.42 -23.32 5.56
CA LEU A 311 -5.31 -23.37 4.62
C LEU A 311 -4.56 -24.69 4.74
N THR A 312 -4.07 -25.18 3.61
CA THR A 312 -3.13 -26.30 3.50
C THR A 312 -1.71 -25.77 3.31
N TRP A 313 -0.70 -26.60 3.56
CA TRP A 313 0.67 -26.23 3.25
C TRP A 313 0.86 -25.90 1.76
N GLN A 314 0.12 -26.57 0.87
CA GLN A 314 0.15 -26.28 -0.56
C GLN A 314 -0.41 -24.87 -0.89
N ASP A 315 -1.42 -24.38 -0.14
CA ASP A 315 -1.91 -23.01 -0.31
C ASP A 315 -0.80 -21.99 0.02
N ILE A 316 0.01 -22.27 1.05
CA ILE A 316 1.16 -21.43 1.45
C ILE A 316 2.22 -21.44 0.35
N LEU A 317 2.60 -22.61 -0.16
CA LEU A 317 3.61 -22.73 -1.23
C LEU A 317 3.16 -22.04 -2.53
N ASN A 318 1.87 -22.08 -2.83
CA ASN A 318 1.29 -21.50 -4.03
C ASN A 318 1.01 -19.98 -3.92
N GLU A 319 1.13 -19.37 -2.72
CA GLU A 319 0.95 -17.92 -2.56
C GLU A 319 2.23 -17.19 -3.00
N THR A 320 2.44 -17.17 -4.32
CA THR A 320 3.62 -16.58 -4.95
C THR A 320 3.79 -15.09 -4.64
N GLY A 321 2.68 -14.38 -4.35
CA GLY A 321 2.70 -12.99 -3.93
C GLY A 321 3.44 -12.78 -2.62
N ALA A 322 3.24 -13.65 -1.63
CA ALA A 322 3.93 -13.62 -0.35
C ALA A 322 5.44 -13.83 -0.52
N TRP A 323 5.83 -14.91 -1.20
CA TRP A 323 7.23 -15.26 -1.41
C TRP A 323 7.98 -14.23 -2.24
N ASN A 324 7.37 -13.73 -3.32
CA ASN A 324 7.96 -12.67 -4.12
C ASN A 324 8.16 -11.39 -3.29
N THR A 325 7.17 -11.03 -2.46
CA THR A 325 7.26 -9.84 -1.59
C THR A 325 8.36 -10.02 -0.55
N LEU A 326 8.47 -11.19 0.09
CA LEU A 326 9.53 -11.49 1.04
C LEU A 326 10.91 -11.24 0.40
N VAL A 327 11.13 -11.71 -0.83
CA VAL A 327 12.42 -11.58 -1.51
C VAL A 327 12.76 -10.11 -1.81
N TRP A 328 11.93 -9.42 -2.60
CA TRP A 328 12.29 -8.09 -3.05
C TRP A 328 12.30 -7.07 -1.92
N PHE A 329 11.43 -7.25 -0.93
CA PHE A 329 11.34 -6.34 0.19
C PHE A 329 12.58 -6.46 1.11
N SER A 330 13.02 -7.69 1.41
CA SER A 330 14.26 -7.92 2.18
C SER A 330 15.45 -7.19 1.56
N VAL A 331 15.59 -7.28 0.25
CA VAL A 331 16.70 -6.66 -0.46
C VAL A 331 16.61 -5.13 -0.42
N LEU A 332 15.45 -4.55 -0.71
CA LEU A 332 15.31 -3.09 -0.75
C LEU A 332 15.46 -2.46 0.64
N VAL A 333 14.94 -3.11 1.68
CA VAL A 333 15.16 -2.67 3.08
C VAL A 333 16.63 -2.73 3.43
N LEU A 334 17.31 -3.85 3.15
CA LEU A 334 18.73 -3.99 3.38
C LEU A 334 19.54 -2.88 2.69
N MET A 335 19.23 -2.58 1.41
CA MET A 335 19.90 -1.51 0.68
C MET A 335 19.69 -0.12 1.31
N ALA A 336 18.45 0.17 1.74
CA ALA A 336 18.14 1.43 2.43
C ALA A 336 18.85 1.54 3.79
N ASP A 337 18.89 0.45 4.56
CA ASP A 337 19.61 0.38 5.83
C ASP A 337 21.11 0.59 5.63
N GLN A 338 21.71 0.04 4.58
CA GLN A 338 23.12 0.26 4.26
C GLN A 338 23.38 1.71 3.85
N LEU A 339 22.52 2.33 3.04
CA LEU A 339 22.63 3.76 2.70
C LEU A 339 22.57 4.65 3.96
N ASN A 340 21.76 4.27 4.94
CA ASN A 340 21.73 4.97 6.22
C ASN A 340 23.00 4.76 7.04
N LYS A 341 23.42 3.51 7.24
CA LYS A 341 24.61 3.13 8.03
C LYS A 341 25.90 3.72 7.45
N LEU A 342 26.02 3.79 6.13
CA LEU A 342 27.15 4.38 5.43
C LEU A 342 27.11 5.92 5.39
N GLY A 343 26.07 6.56 5.99
CA GLY A 343 25.97 8.00 6.15
C GLY A 343 25.40 8.77 4.95
N PHE A 344 24.99 8.09 3.86
CA PHE A 344 24.45 8.76 2.69
C PHE A 344 23.11 9.45 3.00
N ILE A 345 22.15 8.75 3.64
CA ILE A 345 20.84 9.32 4.01
C ILE A 345 20.99 10.51 4.99
N PRO A 346 21.76 10.41 6.08
CA PRO A 346 22.02 11.55 6.97
C PRO A 346 22.62 12.76 6.26
N TRP A 347 23.61 12.54 5.39
CA TRP A 347 24.20 13.61 4.58
C TRP A 347 23.14 14.27 3.65
N LEU A 348 22.41 13.48 2.90
CA LEU A 348 21.38 13.98 1.96
C LEU A 348 20.32 14.78 2.71
N SER A 349 19.81 14.25 3.81
CA SER A 349 18.81 14.90 4.65
C SER A 349 19.28 16.25 5.19
N LYS A 350 20.52 16.31 5.72
CA LYS A 350 21.13 17.54 6.23
C LYS A 350 21.32 18.56 5.10
N SER A 351 21.80 18.13 3.93
CA SER A 351 22.04 19.02 2.77
C SER A 351 20.75 19.66 2.27
N ILE A 352 19.68 18.86 2.15
CA ILE A 352 18.37 19.38 1.73
C ILE A 352 17.79 20.29 2.82
N ALA A 353 17.83 19.90 4.09
CA ALA A 353 17.34 20.73 5.20
C ALA A 353 18.07 22.09 5.27
N THR A 354 19.38 22.10 5.04
CA THR A 354 20.16 23.35 4.96
C THR A 354 19.72 24.23 3.79
N SER A 355 19.42 23.63 2.64
CA SER A 355 18.93 24.36 1.46
C SER A 355 17.52 24.92 1.65
N LEU A 356 16.72 24.30 2.53
CA LEU A 356 15.39 24.78 2.94
C LEU A 356 15.46 25.72 4.17
N GLY A 357 16.66 26.13 4.57
CA GLY A 357 16.93 26.93 5.76
C GLY A 357 16.05 28.19 5.85
N GLY A 358 15.55 28.47 7.06
CA GLY A 358 14.64 29.57 7.35
C GLY A 358 13.15 29.24 7.23
N LEU A 359 12.76 28.10 6.68
CA LEU A 359 11.37 27.63 6.66
C LEU A 359 11.04 26.90 7.97
N SER A 360 9.86 27.16 8.52
CA SER A 360 9.37 26.37 9.67
C SER A 360 9.05 24.93 9.24
N TRP A 361 9.21 23.98 10.15
CA TRP A 361 9.00 22.56 9.85
C TRP A 361 7.60 22.22 9.26
N PRO A 362 6.48 22.89 9.62
CA PRO A 362 5.20 22.59 9.00
C PRO A 362 5.19 22.93 7.50
N ILE A 363 5.85 24.02 7.10
CA ILE A 363 5.99 24.39 5.68
C ILE A 363 6.86 23.37 4.95
N VAL A 364 7.99 22.96 5.54
CA VAL A 364 8.87 21.93 4.99
C VAL A 364 8.09 20.61 4.80
N LEU A 365 7.33 20.20 5.80
CA LEU A 365 6.51 18.98 5.72
C LEU A 365 5.52 19.04 4.56
N VAL A 366 4.78 20.13 4.43
CA VAL A 366 3.79 20.31 3.35
C VAL A 366 4.46 20.25 1.98
N ILE A 367 5.58 20.97 1.80
CA ILE A 367 6.34 20.96 0.55
C ILE A 367 6.81 19.54 0.21
N LEU A 368 7.36 18.81 1.19
CA LEU A 368 7.85 17.45 0.98
C LEU A 368 6.71 16.46 0.69
N ILE A 369 5.56 16.59 1.34
CA ILE A 369 4.38 15.77 1.04
C ILE A 369 3.86 16.06 -0.37
N LEU A 370 3.78 17.33 -0.79
CA LEU A 370 3.41 17.69 -2.16
C LEU A 370 4.38 17.08 -3.18
N PHE A 371 5.68 17.23 -2.95
CA PHE A 371 6.71 16.63 -3.79
C PHE A 371 6.59 15.10 -3.83
N TYR A 372 6.42 14.46 -2.67
CA TYR A 372 6.24 13.01 -2.55
C TYR A 372 4.99 12.54 -3.30
N PHE A 373 3.87 13.21 -3.14
CA PHE A 373 2.61 12.87 -3.81
C PHE A 373 2.71 13.02 -5.33
N TYR A 374 3.17 14.16 -5.84
CA TYR A 374 3.19 14.41 -7.28
C TYR A 374 4.35 13.74 -8.01
N SER A 375 5.48 13.47 -7.36
CA SER A 375 6.55 12.65 -7.97
C SER A 375 6.08 11.22 -8.29
N HIS A 376 4.96 10.78 -7.71
CA HIS A 376 4.38 9.48 -8.01
C HIS A 376 3.89 9.30 -9.46
N TYR A 377 3.70 10.37 -10.21
CA TYR A 377 3.49 10.29 -11.66
C TYR A 377 4.64 9.57 -12.39
N LEU A 378 5.82 9.51 -11.79
CA LEU A 378 6.99 8.81 -12.34
C LEU A 378 7.06 7.34 -11.92
N PHE A 379 6.19 6.89 -11.02
CA PHE A 379 6.23 5.54 -10.44
C PHE A 379 4.97 4.74 -10.80
N ALA A 380 5.16 3.46 -11.12
CA ALA A 380 4.06 2.51 -11.35
C ALA A 380 3.78 1.62 -10.11
N SER A 381 4.40 1.91 -8.97
CA SER A 381 4.26 1.14 -7.73
C SER A 381 4.48 2.05 -6.52
N SER A 382 3.46 2.11 -5.65
CA SER A 382 3.56 2.85 -4.38
C SER A 382 4.68 2.31 -3.49
N THR A 383 4.87 0.99 -3.46
CA THR A 383 5.91 0.37 -2.63
C THR A 383 7.32 0.70 -3.13
N ALA A 384 7.54 0.70 -4.45
CA ALA A 384 8.82 1.14 -5.03
C ALA A 384 9.09 2.62 -4.71
N HIS A 385 8.05 3.47 -4.75
CA HIS A 385 8.17 4.88 -4.42
C HIS A 385 8.51 5.10 -2.93
N ILE A 386 7.84 4.39 -2.01
CA ILE A 386 8.16 4.39 -0.58
C ILE A 386 9.62 3.98 -0.37
N SER A 387 10.06 2.89 -0.99
CA SER A 387 11.45 2.40 -0.89
C SER A 387 12.47 3.44 -1.33
N ALA A 388 12.15 4.18 -2.40
CA ALA A 388 13.08 5.15 -3.00
C ALA A 388 13.18 6.45 -2.19
N MET A 389 12.10 6.92 -1.57
CA MET A 389 12.05 8.30 -1.12
C MET A 389 11.71 8.49 0.35
N TYR A 390 10.98 7.57 0.98
CA TYR A 390 10.43 7.76 2.32
C TYR A 390 11.52 8.09 3.36
N ALA A 391 12.61 7.32 3.41
CA ALA A 391 13.67 7.51 4.38
C ALA A 391 14.35 8.88 4.26
N ALA A 392 14.65 9.30 3.03
CA ALA A 392 15.27 10.60 2.78
C ALA A 392 14.35 11.75 3.16
N LEU A 393 13.08 11.69 2.76
CA LEU A 393 12.08 12.73 3.09
C LEU A 393 11.84 12.82 4.60
N LEU A 394 11.75 11.68 5.28
CA LEU A 394 11.62 11.63 6.74
C LEU A 394 12.83 12.27 7.42
N GLY A 395 14.03 11.95 6.98
CA GLY A 395 15.27 12.56 7.50
C GLY A 395 15.28 14.08 7.35
N VAL A 396 14.85 14.59 6.18
CA VAL A 396 14.80 16.04 5.92
C VAL A 396 13.81 16.74 6.85
N VAL A 397 12.61 16.22 7.00
CA VAL A 397 11.57 16.87 7.80
C VAL A 397 11.90 16.83 9.29
N ILE A 398 12.54 15.77 9.78
CA ILE A 398 13.07 15.67 11.16
C ILE A 398 14.19 16.67 11.35
N ALA A 399 15.15 16.77 10.41
CA ALA A 399 16.24 17.75 10.47
C ALA A 399 15.74 19.20 10.46
N ALA A 400 14.57 19.47 9.88
CA ALA A 400 13.89 20.76 9.95
C ALA A 400 13.18 21.01 11.30
N GLY A 401 13.25 20.07 12.26
CA GLY A 401 12.70 20.19 13.61
C GLY A 401 11.27 19.67 13.78
N ALA A 402 10.74 18.90 12.83
CA ALA A 402 9.41 18.31 12.95
C ALA A 402 9.39 17.13 13.96
N PRO A 403 8.25 16.91 14.66
CA PRO A 403 8.09 15.76 15.54
C PRO A 403 8.26 14.44 14.78
N PRO A 404 9.18 13.54 15.20
CA PRO A 404 9.56 12.38 14.39
C PRO A 404 8.41 11.40 14.13
N LEU A 405 7.66 11.00 15.18
CA LEU A 405 6.54 10.04 15.03
C LEU A 405 5.43 10.60 14.13
N PHE A 406 5.06 11.85 14.33
CA PHE A 406 4.07 12.56 13.51
C PHE A 406 4.49 12.57 12.03
N SER A 407 5.73 12.94 11.76
CA SER A 407 6.27 13.02 10.39
C SER A 407 6.32 11.65 9.72
N ALA A 408 6.74 10.63 10.46
CA ALA A 408 6.80 9.27 9.96
C ALA A 408 5.42 8.71 9.60
N LEU A 409 4.41 8.94 10.46
CA LEU A 409 3.03 8.52 10.21
C LEU A 409 2.43 9.29 9.01
N MET A 410 2.62 10.62 8.96
CA MET A 410 2.09 11.44 7.87
C MET A 410 2.65 11.01 6.51
N LEU A 411 3.97 10.84 6.39
CA LEU A 411 4.60 10.31 5.17
C LEU A 411 4.15 8.88 4.86
N GLY A 412 3.93 8.04 5.88
CA GLY A 412 3.41 6.69 5.72
C GLY A 412 1.99 6.68 5.12
N PHE A 413 1.09 7.54 5.59
CA PHE A 413 -0.26 7.68 5.04
C PHE A 413 -0.23 8.17 3.59
N PHE A 414 0.57 9.19 3.31
CA PHE A 414 0.74 9.67 1.94
C PHE A 414 1.41 8.66 1.02
N GLY A 415 2.19 7.71 1.54
CA GLY A 415 2.70 6.55 0.81
C GLY A 415 1.62 5.65 0.18
N ASN A 416 0.39 5.72 0.68
CA ASN A 416 -0.79 5.07 0.09
C ASN A 416 -1.59 6.04 -0.80
N LEU A 417 -1.86 7.24 -0.28
CA LEU A 417 -2.74 8.22 -0.92
C LEU A 417 -2.15 8.78 -2.23
N LEU A 418 -0.81 8.82 -2.37
CA LEU A 418 -0.13 9.19 -3.61
C LEU A 418 -0.53 8.30 -4.80
N ALA A 419 -1.03 7.09 -4.55
CA ALA A 419 -1.56 6.23 -5.61
C ALA A 419 -2.84 6.81 -6.26
N SER A 420 -3.49 7.80 -5.64
CA SER A 420 -4.56 8.58 -6.26
C SER A 420 -3.99 9.60 -7.27
N THR A 421 -3.26 9.13 -8.29
CA THR A 421 -2.67 9.95 -9.36
C THR A 421 -3.00 9.37 -10.74
N THR A 422 -2.42 8.25 -11.10
CA THR A 422 -2.54 7.69 -12.45
C THR A 422 -3.30 6.36 -12.46
N HIS A 423 -3.57 5.86 -13.66
CA HIS A 423 -4.20 4.55 -13.85
C HIS A 423 -3.18 3.38 -13.77
N TYR A 424 -1.92 3.67 -13.49
CA TYR A 424 -0.85 2.70 -13.28
C TYR A 424 -0.13 2.87 -11.92
N SER A 425 -0.63 3.74 -11.06
CA SER A 425 0.03 4.19 -9.83
C SER A 425 0.20 3.11 -8.74
N SER A 426 -0.58 2.04 -8.80
CA SER A 426 -0.58 0.99 -7.77
C SER A 426 -1.10 -0.31 -8.34
N GLY A 427 -1.02 -1.41 -7.59
CA GLY A 427 -1.52 -2.72 -8.03
C GLY A 427 -3.01 -2.76 -8.42
N PRO A 428 -3.94 -2.17 -7.67
CA PRO A 428 -5.35 -2.14 -8.02
C PRO A 428 -5.67 -1.21 -9.21
N ALA A 429 -4.90 -0.15 -9.43
CA ALA A 429 -5.18 0.85 -10.46
C ALA A 429 -5.32 0.25 -11.86
N PRO A 430 -4.36 -0.51 -12.42
CA PRO A 430 -4.50 -1.08 -13.75
C PRO A 430 -5.61 -2.12 -13.85
N ILE A 431 -5.95 -2.86 -12.79
CA ILE A 431 -7.04 -3.84 -12.79
C ILE A 431 -8.39 -3.13 -12.95
N LEU A 432 -8.63 -2.14 -12.10
CA LEU A 432 -9.88 -1.39 -12.12
C LEU A 432 -10.01 -0.52 -13.38
N PHE A 433 -8.92 0.10 -13.81
CA PHE A 433 -8.90 0.92 -15.03
C PHE A 433 -9.09 0.08 -16.31
N SER A 434 -8.43 -1.08 -16.43
CA SER A 434 -8.54 -1.95 -17.60
C SER A 434 -9.95 -2.54 -17.77
N SER A 435 -10.78 -2.48 -16.75
CA SER A 435 -12.19 -2.83 -16.81
C SER A 435 -12.97 -2.02 -17.87
N GLY A 436 -12.48 -0.83 -18.23
CA GLY A 436 -13.03 0.02 -19.27
C GLY A 436 -14.25 0.86 -18.86
N TYR A 437 -14.61 0.88 -17.58
CA TYR A 437 -15.70 1.71 -17.07
C TYR A 437 -15.38 3.21 -17.02
N VAL A 438 -14.12 3.57 -16.82
CA VAL A 438 -13.69 4.97 -16.65
C VAL A 438 -12.61 5.31 -17.68
N THR A 439 -12.78 6.42 -18.40
CA THR A 439 -11.77 6.89 -19.38
C THR A 439 -10.55 7.49 -18.67
N GLN A 440 -9.37 7.44 -19.31
CA GLN A 440 -8.12 7.97 -18.75
C GLN A 440 -8.23 9.45 -18.36
N LYS A 441 -8.79 10.28 -19.25
CA LYS A 441 -8.98 11.71 -18.97
C LYS A 441 -9.81 11.92 -17.69
N ARG A 442 -10.90 11.16 -17.53
CA ARG A 442 -11.76 11.28 -16.35
C ARG A 442 -11.07 10.75 -15.10
N TRP A 443 -10.36 9.63 -15.21
CA TRP A 443 -9.57 9.06 -14.11
C TRP A 443 -8.57 10.07 -13.55
N TRP A 444 -7.77 10.70 -14.41
CA TRP A 444 -6.74 11.66 -14.01
C TRP A 444 -7.35 12.95 -13.45
N THR A 445 -8.41 13.49 -14.08
CA THR A 445 -9.07 14.71 -13.59
C THR A 445 -9.67 14.50 -12.20
N MET A 446 -10.34 13.37 -11.97
CA MET A 446 -10.94 13.08 -10.67
C MET A 446 -9.87 12.83 -9.60
N ASN A 447 -8.78 12.14 -9.93
CA ASN A 447 -7.65 11.94 -9.04
C ASN A 447 -7.00 13.26 -8.63
N LEU A 448 -6.85 14.20 -9.55
CA LEU A 448 -6.33 15.53 -9.23
C LEU A 448 -7.21 16.25 -8.19
N ILE A 449 -8.53 16.23 -8.38
CA ILE A 449 -9.48 16.83 -7.43
C ILE A 449 -9.40 16.13 -6.06
N LEU A 450 -9.39 14.81 -6.05
CA LEU A 450 -9.33 14.04 -4.80
C LEU A 450 -7.97 14.15 -4.09
N GLY A 451 -6.89 14.39 -4.83
CA GLY A 451 -5.60 14.74 -4.24
C GLY A 451 -5.70 15.94 -3.32
N PHE A 452 -6.35 17.04 -3.76
CA PHE A 452 -6.60 18.22 -2.90
C PHE A 452 -7.47 17.87 -1.69
N VAL A 453 -8.47 17.02 -1.85
CA VAL A 453 -9.31 16.56 -0.73
C VAL A 453 -8.47 15.82 0.30
N TYR A 454 -7.56 14.95 -0.14
CA TYR A 454 -6.64 14.24 0.76
C TYR A 454 -5.70 15.18 1.50
N PHE A 455 -5.15 16.21 0.84
CA PHE A 455 -4.32 17.20 1.53
C PHE A 455 -5.11 17.91 2.64
N ILE A 456 -6.34 18.33 2.37
CA ILE A 456 -7.18 19.01 3.36
C ILE A 456 -7.50 18.06 4.53
N ILE A 457 -7.94 16.83 4.26
CA ILE A 457 -8.35 15.90 5.32
C ILE A 457 -7.14 15.39 6.09
N TRP A 458 -6.09 14.88 5.42
CA TRP A 458 -5.00 14.20 6.12
C TRP A 458 -3.98 15.15 6.70
N ILE A 459 -3.60 16.23 5.99
CA ILE A 459 -2.70 17.24 6.57
C ILE A 459 -3.48 18.13 7.56
N GLY A 460 -4.66 18.62 7.19
CA GLY A 460 -5.43 19.51 8.05
C GLY A 460 -6.03 18.79 9.25
N LEU A 461 -7.10 18.01 9.02
CA LEU A 461 -7.80 17.29 10.09
C LEU A 461 -6.93 16.23 10.75
N GLY A 462 -6.12 15.50 9.96
CA GLY A 462 -5.23 14.46 10.48
C GLY A 462 -4.19 15.00 11.45
N SER A 463 -3.59 16.16 11.16
CA SER A 463 -2.66 16.81 12.10
C SER A 463 -3.35 17.24 13.38
N LEU A 464 -4.54 17.85 13.27
CA LEU A 464 -5.33 18.24 14.46
C LEU A 464 -5.68 17.01 15.31
N TRP A 465 -6.10 15.92 14.67
CA TRP A 465 -6.40 14.68 15.37
C TRP A 465 -5.18 14.07 16.06
N MET A 466 -4.04 13.97 15.37
CA MET A 466 -2.80 13.44 15.95
C MET A 466 -2.31 14.28 17.13
N LYS A 467 -2.54 15.60 17.12
CA LYS A 467 -2.28 16.46 18.26
C LYS A 467 -3.21 16.15 19.45
N VAL A 468 -4.51 15.93 19.18
CA VAL A 468 -5.51 15.59 20.23
C VAL A 468 -5.15 14.29 20.92
N ILE A 469 -4.65 13.28 20.19
CA ILE A 469 -4.25 11.99 20.76
C ILE A 469 -2.80 11.95 21.29
N GLY A 470 -2.11 13.09 21.33
CA GLY A 470 -0.80 13.23 21.96
C GLY A 470 0.34 12.61 21.17
N ILE A 471 0.26 12.54 19.83
CA ILE A 471 1.37 12.07 18.99
C ILE A 471 2.45 13.16 18.85
N PHE A 472 2.09 14.44 18.97
CA PHE A 472 3.03 15.56 18.97
C PHE A 472 2.48 16.77 19.70
#